data_b079bf5de74b088f75ee31faa560ab50
#
_entry.id   b079bf5de74b088f75ee31faa560ab50
#
_cell.length_a   1.000
_cell.length_b   1.000
_cell.length_c   1.000
_cell.angle_alpha   90.00
_cell.angle_beta   90.00
_cell.angle_gamma   90.00
#
_symmetry.space_group_name_H-M   'P 1'
#
loop_
_entity.id
_entity.type
_entity.pdbx_description
1 polymer ?
#
loop_
_entity_poly.entity_id
_entity_poly.type
_entity_poly.pdbx_seq_one_letter_code
_entity_poly.pdbx_strand_id
1 'polypeptide(L)'
;SIIWTGAPLMSQVQDCVDIIHQHTKGFKPQIGLILGSGLGQFCDNMKIEASLDFKDLPGFPVAGVGGHAGKLLFGEIKETKVVIMQGRAHYYEKGQASIMAVAIRTLYAIGCESLVLTNAAGSTVKEASPGSVMLITDHINMTGVSPLFGAEGNERFVDMVDAYDPKLNDDMRSSAAQNNISLHEGVYAWFSGPQFETPAEINAVKVLGANAVGMSTVPEVILARHQGIRLCALSVITNYAAGMGDTKISHEQTIAFANKASETVEKILISYLKNQ
;
A
#
# COMPACT_ATOMS: atom_id res chain seq x y z
N SER A 1 -8.24 19.55 8.74
CA SER A 1 -8.06 18.53 9.79
C SER A 1 -9.20 17.55 9.70
N ILE A 2 -8.90 16.28 9.44
CA ILE A 2 -9.88 15.23 9.66
C ILE A 2 -10.08 15.18 11.16
N ILE A 3 -11.23 15.67 11.59
CA ILE A 3 -11.62 15.61 12.98
C ILE A 3 -12.04 14.17 13.22
N TRP A 4 -11.26 13.43 13.99
CA TRP A 4 -11.61 12.09 14.48
C TRP A 4 -12.82 12.09 15.44
N THR A 5 -13.50 13.22 15.57
CA THR A 5 -14.78 13.28 16.28
C THR A 5 -15.76 12.39 15.50
N GLY A 6 -15.98 11.24 16.03
CA GLY A 6 -16.69 10.05 15.53
C GLY A 6 -17.75 10.20 14.45
N ALA A 7 -18.58 11.21 14.48
CA ALA A 7 -19.74 11.31 13.60
C ALA A 7 -19.43 11.64 12.13
N PRO A 8 -18.58 12.61 11.75
CA PRO A 8 -18.36 12.93 10.33
C PRO A 8 -17.62 11.83 9.58
N LEU A 9 -16.61 11.21 10.22
CA LEU A 9 -15.85 10.10 9.60
C LEU A 9 -16.74 8.88 9.39
N MET A 10 -17.50 8.47 10.40
CA MET A 10 -18.40 7.33 10.32
C MET A 10 -19.55 7.57 9.34
N SER A 11 -20.05 8.81 9.25
CA SER A 11 -21.06 9.21 8.27
C SER A 11 -20.53 9.08 6.84
N GLN A 12 -19.30 9.53 6.59
CA GLN A 12 -18.67 9.38 5.26
C GLN A 12 -18.44 7.92 4.90
N VAL A 13 -17.98 7.10 5.85
CA VAL A 13 -17.81 5.66 5.63
C VAL A 13 -19.14 5.01 5.29
N GLN A 14 -20.20 5.31 6.03
CA GLN A 14 -21.53 4.75 5.77
C GLN A 14 -22.05 5.18 4.38
N ASP A 15 -21.87 6.43 4.00
CA ASP A 15 -22.24 6.91 2.67
C ASP A 15 -21.50 6.16 1.57
N CYS A 16 -20.19 5.93 1.75
CA CYS A 16 -19.40 5.14 0.81
C CYS A 16 -19.90 3.68 0.72
N VAL A 17 -20.19 3.05 1.85
CA VAL A 17 -20.73 1.69 1.89
C VAL A 17 -22.04 1.60 1.14
N ASP A 18 -22.95 2.54 1.36
CA ASP A 18 -24.26 2.57 0.69
C ASP A 18 -24.10 2.75 -0.83
N ILE A 19 -23.25 3.68 -1.26
CA ILE A 19 -22.95 3.91 -2.68
C ILE A 19 -22.37 2.64 -3.31
N ILE A 20 -21.40 2.01 -2.65
CA ILE A 20 -20.74 0.79 -3.14
C ILE A 20 -21.76 -0.36 -3.24
N HIS A 21 -22.53 -0.61 -2.20
CA HIS A 21 -23.53 -1.69 -2.20
C HIS A 21 -24.55 -1.50 -3.32
N GLN A 22 -25.05 -0.29 -3.51
CA GLN A 22 -26.00 0.01 -4.57
C GLN A 22 -25.39 -0.18 -5.95
N HIS A 23 -24.17 0.33 -6.18
CA HIS A 23 -23.49 0.28 -7.46
C HIS A 23 -23.03 -1.14 -7.84
N THR A 24 -22.60 -1.94 -6.86
CA THR A 24 -22.05 -3.27 -7.05
C THR A 24 -23.05 -4.39 -6.80
N LYS A 25 -24.31 -4.06 -6.48
CA LYS A 25 -25.36 -5.02 -6.12
C LYS A 25 -24.96 -5.92 -4.96
N GLY A 26 -24.31 -5.34 -3.96
CA GLY A 26 -23.91 -6.05 -2.75
C GLY A 26 -22.70 -6.94 -2.91
N PHE A 27 -21.83 -6.68 -3.88
CA PHE A 27 -20.55 -7.39 -4.01
C PHE A 27 -19.76 -7.32 -2.71
N LYS A 28 -19.31 -8.47 -2.22
CA LYS A 28 -18.55 -8.55 -0.97
C LYS A 28 -17.12 -9.04 -1.26
N PRO A 29 -16.12 -8.13 -1.32
CA PRO A 29 -14.74 -8.52 -1.51
C PRO A 29 -14.19 -9.20 -0.26
N GLN A 30 -13.32 -10.19 -0.46
CA GLN A 30 -12.59 -10.85 0.60
C GLN A 30 -11.27 -10.13 0.88
N ILE A 31 -10.59 -9.66 -0.16
CA ILE A 31 -9.27 -9.03 -0.09
C ILE A 31 -9.31 -7.67 -0.77
N GLY A 32 -8.71 -6.68 -0.12
CA GLY A 32 -8.43 -5.38 -0.72
C GLY A 32 -6.97 -5.27 -1.15
N LEU A 33 -6.74 -4.75 -2.35
CA LEU A 33 -5.40 -4.43 -2.85
C LEU A 33 -5.28 -2.91 -3.00
N ILE A 34 -4.18 -2.34 -2.51
CA ILE A 34 -3.85 -0.94 -2.74
C ILE A 34 -2.60 -0.90 -3.61
N LEU A 35 -2.76 -0.47 -4.85
CA LEU A 35 -1.68 -0.46 -5.83
C LEU A 35 -0.89 0.85 -5.76
N GLY A 36 0.43 0.70 -5.64
CA GLY A 36 1.38 1.79 -5.74
C GLY A 36 1.63 2.25 -7.17
N SER A 37 2.47 3.25 -7.32
CA SER A 37 2.87 3.81 -8.62
C SER A 37 3.42 2.75 -9.55
N GLY A 38 2.98 2.77 -10.82
CA GLY A 38 3.47 1.87 -11.86
C GLY A 38 2.82 0.48 -11.89
N LEU A 39 1.90 0.15 -10.97
CA LEU A 39 1.25 -1.15 -10.89
C LEU A 39 -0.18 -1.18 -11.46
N GLY A 40 -0.61 -0.11 -12.11
CA GLY A 40 -1.98 -0.01 -12.63
C GLY A 40 -2.37 -1.11 -13.61
N GLN A 41 -1.43 -1.66 -14.38
CA GLN A 41 -1.67 -2.73 -15.33
C GLN A 41 -2.06 -4.07 -14.66
N PHE A 42 -1.76 -4.23 -13.37
CA PHE A 42 -2.21 -5.41 -12.62
C PHE A 42 -3.73 -5.60 -12.71
N CYS A 43 -4.49 -4.53 -12.83
CA CYS A 43 -5.94 -4.56 -12.96
C CYS A 43 -6.43 -5.32 -14.20
N ASP A 44 -5.59 -5.50 -15.22
CA ASP A 44 -5.92 -6.27 -16.42
C ASP A 44 -6.13 -7.77 -16.13
N ASN A 45 -5.64 -8.26 -14.99
CA ASN A 45 -5.84 -9.64 -14.53
C ASN A 45 -7.19 -9.87 -13.86
N MET A 46 -7.94 -8.82 -13.60
CA MET A 46 -9.21 -8.89 -12.92
C MET A 46 -10.36 -9.03 -13.92
N LYS A 47 -11.28 -9.96 -13.62
CA LYS A 47 -12.61 -9.95 -14.22
C LYS A 47 -13.44 -8.88 -13.50
N ILE A 48 -13.45 -7.68 -14.07
CA ILE A 48 -14.09 -6.51 -13.47
C ILE A 48 -15.61 -6.65 -13.57
N GLU A 49 -16.30 -6.57 -12.43
CA GLU A 49 -17.75 -6.58 -12.35
C GLU A 49 -18.32 -5.17 -12.14
N ALA A 50 -17.59 -4.30 -11.45
CA ALA A 50 -17.99 -2.91 -11.21
C ALA A 50 -16.78 -2.01 -11.02
N SER A 51 -16.95 -0.72 -11.28
CA SER A 51 -15.94 0.31 -11.12
C SER A 51 -16.59 1.59 -10.57
N LEU A 52 -15.92 2.25 -9.63
CA LEU A 52 -16.31 3.53 -9.06
C LEU A 52 -15.13 4.47 -9.03
N ASP A 53 -15.33 5.72 -9.46
CA ASP A 53 -14.32 6.76 -9.33
C ASP A 53 -14.24 7.24 -7.88
N PHE A 54 -13.03 7.53 -7.38
CA PHE A 54 -12.85 8.06 -6.01
C PHE A 54 -13.62 9.36 -5.80
N LYS A 55 -13.75 10.20 -6.83
CA LYS A 55 -14.50 11.47 -6.75
C LYS A 55 -15.98 11.29 -6.37
N ASP A 56 -16.54 10.11 -6.62
CA ASP A 56 -17.93 9.78 -6.33
C ASP A 56 -18.11 9.17 -4.93
N LEU A 57 -17.02 9.02 -4.18
CA LEU A 57 -16.98 8.45 -2.84
C LEU A 57 -16.57 9.52 -1.81
N PRO A 58 -17.48 9.95 -0.92
CA PRO A 58 -17.15 10.98 0.08
C PRO A 58 -15.98 10.60 0.94
N GLY A 59 -14.98 11.48 1.05
CA GLY A 59 -13.79 11.25 1.87
C GLY A 59 -12.69 10.41 1.24
N PHE A 60 -12.90 9.85 0.05
CA PHE A 60 -11.82 9.21 -0.70
C PHE A 60 -10.88 10.25 -1.31
N PRO A 61 -9.60 9.91 -1.52
CA PRO A 61 -8.66 10.82 -2.16
C PRO A 61 -9.07 11.12 -3.62
N VAL A 62 -9.13 12.40 -3.98
CA VAL A 62 -9.69 12.84 -5.28
C VAL A 62 -8.62 12.97 -6.36
N ALA A 63 -7.41 13.38 -5.99
CA ALA A 63 -6.29 13.56 -6.91
C ALA A 63 -5.04 12.92 -6.31
N GLY A 64 -4.44 12.01 -7.06
CA GLY A 64 -3.17 11.40 -6.71
C GLY A 64 -2.01 12.02 -7.48
N VAL A 65 -0.81 11.54 -7.19
CA VAL A 65 0.41 11.90 -7.92
C VAL A 65 0.24 11.57 -9.41
N GLY A 66 0.58 12.51 -10.28
CA GLY A 66 0.49 12.35 -11.73
C GLY A 66 -0.88 12.68 -12.34
N GLY A 67 -1.81 13.23 -11.57
CA GLY A 67 -3.10 13.71 -12.08
C GLY A 67 -4.06 12.61 -12.55
N HIS A 68 -3.77 11.34 -12.26
CA HIS A 68 -4.66 10.23 -12.60
C HIS A 68 -5.81 10.15 -11.59
N ALA A 69 -7.04 10.14 -12.10
CA ALA A 69 -8.20 9.90 -11.27
C ALA A 69 -8.17 8.46 -10.73
N GLY A 70 -8.22 8.31 -9.40
CA GLY A 70 -8.26 7.00 -8.77
C GLY A 70 -9.61 6.31 -8.93
N LYS A 71 -9.59 4.98 -8.92
CA LYS A 71 -10.78 4.13 -9.03
C LYS A 71 -10.76 3.00 -8.02
N LEU A 72 -11.95 2.60 -7.58
CA LEU A 72 -12.20 1.30 -6.99
C LEU A 72 -12.68 0.34 -8.07
N LEU A 73 -12.02 -0.80 -8.18
CA LEU A 73 -12.40 -1.88 -9.09
C LEU A 73 -12.83 -3.10 -8.28
N PHE A 74 -13.98 -3.66 -8.60
CA PHE A 74 -14.55 -4.83 -7.92
C PHE A 74 -14.61 -5.98 -8.91
N GLY A 75 -14.16 -7.14 -8.52
CA GLY A 75 -14.21 -8.30 -9.37
C GLY A 75 -13.47 -9.51 -8.80
N GLU A 76 -13.11 -10.43 -9.68
CA GLU A 76 -12.44 -11.67 -9.32
C GLU A 76 -11.08 -11.78 -9.99
N ILE A 77 -10.11 -12.30 -9.23
CA ILE A 77 -8.82 -12.76 -9.73
C ILE A 77 -8.66 -14.19 -9.24
N LYS A 78 -8.55 -15.15 -10.18
CA LYS A 78 -8.44 -16.57 -9.84
C LYS A 78 -9.52 -17.04 -8.84
N GLU A 79 -10.76 -16.64 -9.11
CA GLU A 79 -11.95 -16.98 -8.32
C GLU A 79 -11.99 -16.32 -6.91
N THR A 80 -11.00 -15.52 -6.55
CA THR A 80 -11.00 -14.75 -5.31
C THR A 80 -11.64 -13.38 -5.55
N LYS A 81 -12.63 -13.03 -4.74
CA LYS A 81 -13.31 -11.74 -4.79
C LYS A 81 -12.43 -10.66 -4.19
N VAL A 82 -12.09 -9.68 -5.01
CA VAL A 82 -11.18 -8.60 -4.62
C VAL A 82 -11.75 -7.23 -4.94
N VAL A 83 -11.34 -6.25 -4.17
CA VAL A 83 -11.48 -4.84 -4.50
C VAL A 83 -10.08 -4.23 -4.64
N ILE A 84 -9.84 -3.51 -5.72
CA ILE A 84 -8.57 -2.84 -5.98
C ILE A 84 -8.76 -1.34 -5.86
N MET A 85 -7.96 -0.70 -5.01
CA MET A 85 -7.73 0.74 -5.06
C MET A 85 -6.65 1.01 -6.10
N GLN A 86 -7.05 1.48 -7.26
CA GLN A 86 -6.14 1.90 -8.33
C GLN A 86 -5.73 3.35 -8.09
N GLY A 87 -4.83 3.53 -7.15
CA GLY A 87 -4.34 4.82 -6.67
C GLY A 87 -4.44 4.95 -5.16
N ARG A 88 -3.66 5.86 -4.63
CA ARG A 88 -3.64 6.25 -3.21
C ARG A 88 -3.29 7.73 -3.07
N ALA A 89 -3.54 8.30 -1.90
CA ALA A 89 -3.01 9.60 -1.53
C ALA A 89 -1.81 9.45 -0.61
N HIS A 90 -0.90 10.42 -0.68
CA HIS A 90 0.33 10.49 0.10
C HIS A 90 0.26 11.63 1.11
N TYR A 91 0.94 11.45 2.23
CA TYR A 91 1.02 12.48 3.27
C TYR A 91 1.49 13.83 2.71
N TYR A 92 2.50 13.84 1.85
CA TYR A 92 3.07 15.07 1.30
C TYR A 92 2.11 15.87 0.41
N GLU A 93 1.02 15.27 -0.07
CA GLU A 93 0.10 15.97 -0.97
C GLU A 93 -0.68 17.08 -0.27
N LYS A 94 -1.04 16.87 0.99
CA LYS A 94 -1.83 17.84 1.79
C LYS A 94 -1.37 17.97 3.23
N GLY A 95 -0.30 17.29 3.65
CA GLY A 95 0.16 17.27 5.03
C GLY A 95 -0.82 16.59 5.99
N GLN A 96 -1.60 15.63 5.50
CA GLN A 96 -2.57 14.87 6.29
C GLN A 96 -2.22 13.38 6.29
N ALA A 97 -1.71 12.89 7.43
CA ALA A 97 -1.39 11.46 7.57
C ALA A 97 -2.65 10.58 7.53
N SER A 98 -3.81 11.12 7.89
CA SER A 98 -5.11 10.42 7.92
C SER A 98 -5.89 10.49 6.60
N ILE A 99 -5.26 10.94 5.52
CA ILE A 99 -5.95 11.13 4.23
C ILE A 99 -6.60 9.83 3.68
N MET A 100 -6.09 8.66 4.06
CA MET A 100 -6.62 7.35 3.67
C MET A 100 -7.62 6.75 4.68
N ALA A 101 -7.99 7.48 5.73
CA ALA A 101 -8.79 6.91 6.81
C ALA A 101 -10.18 6.45 6.37
N VAL A 102 -10.90 7.25 5.60
CA VAL A 102 -12.24 6.86 5.10
C VAL A 102 -12.11 5.65 4.16
N ALA A 103 -11.14 5.66 3.25
CA ALA A 103 -10.93 4.56 2.32
C ALA A 103 -10.65 3.24 3.04
N ILE A 104 -9.69 3.21 3.97
CA ILE A 104 -9.34 1.99 4.72
C ILE A 104 -10.55 1.48 5.53
N ARG A 105 -11.27 2.35 6.22
CA ARG A 105 -12.47 1.98 6.99
C ARG A 105 -13.58 1.45 6.09
N THR A 106 -13.73 2.02 4.90
CA THR A 106 -14.70 1.56 3.91
C THR A 106 -14.37 0.15 3.40
N LEU A 107 -13.11 -0.13 3.11
CA LEU A 107 -12.67 -1.47 2.70
C LEU A 107 -13.02 -2.52 3.77
N TYR A 108 -12.78 -2.21 5.04
CA TYR A 108 -13.20 -3.09 6.14
C TYR A 108 -14.72 -3.27 6.16
N ALA A 109 -15.47 -2.18 6.08
CA ALA A 109 -16.94 -2.19 6.21
C ALA A 109 -17.63 -2.97 5.09
N ILE A 110 -17.06 -3.01 3.88
CA ILE A 110 -17.62 -3.77 2.75
C ILE A 110 -17.20 -5.25 2.75
N GLY A 111 -16.33 -5.67 3.67
CA GLY A 111 -16.05 -7.08 3.91
C GLY A 111 -14.61 -7.54 3.76
N CYS A 112 -13.66 -6.66 3.45
CA CYS A 112 -12.26 -7.06 3.35
C CYS A 112 -11.72 -7.61 4.68
N GLU A 113 -11.26 -8.84 4.68
CA GLU A 113 -10.66 -9.52 5.83
C GLU A 113 -9.16 -9.22 5.91
N SER A 114 -8.54 -8.96 4.76
CA SER A 114 -7.13 -8.61 4.66
C SER A 114 -6.87 -7.60 3.55
N LEU A 115 -5.73 -6.91 3.66
CA LEU A 115 -5.23 -6.00 2.65
C LEU A 115 -3.85 -6.45 2.15
N VAL A 116 -3.62 -6.25 0.87
CA VAL A 116 -2.28 -6.29 0.27
C VAL A 116 -1.93 -4.89 -0.18
N LEU A 117 -0.85 -4.35 0.37
CA LEU A 117 -0.34 -3.02 0.04
C LEU A 117 0.88 -3.17 -0.85
N THR A 118 0.98 -2.33 -1.88
CA THR A 118 2.17 -2.26 -2.72
C THR A 118 2.68 -0.84 -2.77
N ASN A 119 3.98 -0.67 -2.94
CA ASN A 119 4.62 0.63 -3.11
C ASN A 119 5.85 0.52 -4.00
N ALA A 120 6.32 1.67 -4.49
CA ALA A 120 7.65 1.81 -5.05
C ALA A 120 8.59 2.30 -3.94
N ALA A 121 9.80 1.75 -3.88
CA ALA A 121 10.76 2.07 -2.85
C ALA A 121 12.19 2.12 -3.38
N GLY A 122 13.05 2.87 -2.68
CA GLY A 122 14.49 2.83 -2.85
C GLY A 122 15.11 1.79 -1.91
N SER A 123 16.07 1.00 -2.40
CA SER A 123 16.75 -0.01 -1.62
C SER A 123 17.99 0.56 -0.91
N THR A 124 18.18 0.19 0.35
CA THR A 124 19.42 0.44 1.10
C THR A 124 20.32 -0.80 1.15
N VAL A 125 19.91 -1.88 0.49
CA VAL A 125 20.60 -3.18 0.48
C VAL A 125 21.11 -3.47 -0.92
N LYS A 126 22.41 -3.71 -1.05
CA LYS A 126 23.04 -3.94 -2.36
C LYS A 126 22.43 -5.13 -3.10
N GLU A 127 22.11 -6.20 -2.39
CA GLU A 127 21.54 -7.43 -2.94
C GLU A 127 20.10 -7.23 -3.43
N ALA A 128 19.35 -6.32 -2.83
CA ALA A 128 18.02 -5.94 -3.28
C ALA A 128 18.12 -4.84 -4.33
N SER A 129 18.59 -5.22 -5.51
CA SER A 129 18.86 -4.30 -6.63
C SER A 129 17.60 -3.79 -7.29
N PRO A 130 17.68 -2.66 -8.03
CA PRO A 130 16.56 -2.18 -8.84
C PRO A 130 16.00 -3.27 -9.75
N GLY A 131 14.67 -3.39 -9.79
CA GLY A 131 13.95 -4.45 -10.50
C GLY A 131 13.57 -5.64 -9.63
N SER A 132 14.02 -5.69 -8.37
CA SER A 132 13.63 -6.72 -7.41
C SER A 132 12.39 -6.32 -6.60
N VAL A 133 11.87 -7.29 -5.86
CA VAL A 133 10.70 -7.13 -4.98
C VAL A 133 11.09 -7.48 -3.55
N MET A 134 10.63 -6.69 -2.60
CA MET A 134 10.89 -6.89 -1.17
C MET A 134 9.59 -7.06 -0.42
N LEU A 135 9.45 -8.17 0.31
CA LEU A 135 8.40 -8.37 1.28
C LEU A 135 8.72 -7.55 2.54
N ILE A 136 7.78 -6.72 2.96
CA ILE A 136 7.96 -5.88 4.14
C ILE A 136 7.63 -6.70 5.39
N THR A 137 8.58 -6.76 6.31
CA THR A 137 8.43 -7.50 7.58
C THR A 137 8.14 -6.59 8.76
N ASP A 138 8.53 -5.31 8.66
CA ASP A 138 8.31 -4.30 9.68
C ASP A 138 8.54 -2.90 9.09
N HIS A 139 8.29 -1.85 9.85
CA HIS A 139 8.58 -0.49 9.40
C HIS A 139 9.21 0.38 10.48
N ILE A 140 9.82 1.48 10.01
CA ILE A 140 10.30 2.59 10.85
C ILE A 140 9.61 3.86 10.36
N ASN A 141 8.90 4.54 11.26
CA ASN A 141 8.28 5.83 10.98
C ASN A 141 9.27 6.96 11.27
N MET A 142 9.84 7.55 10.22
CA MET A 142 10.80 8.66 10.32
C MET A 142 10.13 10.04 10.33
N THR A 143 8.81 10.11 10.23
CA THR A 143 8.09 11.37 10.05
C THR A 143 7.68 12.04 11.36
N GLY A 144 7.53 11.28 12.44
CA GLY A 144 7.00 11.76 13.70
C GLY A 144 5.49 12.07 13.69
N VAL A 145 4.77 11.71 12.62
CA VAL A 145 3.31 11.90 12.54
C VAL A 145 2.58 10.55 12.56
N SER A 146 1.32 10.60 12.97
CA SER A 146 0.44 9.43 13.00
C SER A 146 -0.89 9.76 12.32
N PRO A 147 -1.45 8.81 11.53
CA PRO A 147 -2.79 8.97 10.99
C PRO A 147 -3.87 8.95 12.08
N LEU A 148 -3.52 8.59 13.32
CA LEU A 148 -4.43 8.53 14.47
C LEU A 148 -4.38 9.76 15.36
N PHE A 149 -3.62 10.81 15.01
CA PHE A 149 -3.65 12.07 15.76
C PHE A 149 -5.08 12.61 15.80
N GLY A 150 -5.59 12.88 17.00
CA GLY A 150 -6.94 13.32 17.24
C GLY A 150 -8.00 12.20 17.35
N ALA A 151 -7.62 10.94 17.18
CA ALA A 151 -8.52 9.83 17.44
C ALA A 151 -8.86 9.75 18.94
N GLU A 152 -10.09 9.36 19.24
CA GLU A 152 -10.59 9.18 20.61
C GLU A 152 -10.73 7.68 20.93
N GLY A 153 -10.90 7.39 22.22
CA GLY A 153 -11.06 6.01 22.68
C GLY A 153 -9.73 5.30 22.95
N ASN A 154 -9.79 4.20 23.69
CA ASN A 154 -8.61 3.42 24.05
C ASN A 154 -8.08 2.58 22.89
N GLU A 155 -8.91 2.24 21.94
CA GLU A 155 -8.57 1.50 20.72
C GLU A 155 -7.55 2.21 19.83
N ARG A 156 -7.35 3.54 20.02
CA ARG A 156 -6.30 4.30 19.31
C ARG A 156 -4.87 3.87 19.68
N PHE A 157 -4.70 3.22 20.83
CA PHE A 157 -3.40 2.66 21.24
C PHE A 157 -3.20 1.30 20.61
N VAL A 158 -2.97 1.31 19.31
CA VAL A 158 -2.87 0.11 18.48
C VAL A 158 -1.57 -0.63 18.77
N ASP A 159 -1.66 -1.94 19.01
CA ASP A 159 -0.49 -2.80 19.05
C ASP A 159 0.04 -2.99 17.61
N MET A 160 1.29 -2.57 17.40
CA MET A 160 1.96 -2.66 16.10
C MET A 160 2.96 -3.83 16.03
N VAL A 161 3.04 -4.68 17.05
CA VAL A 161 3.78 -5.94 16.95
C VAL A 161 3.07 -6.84 15.94
N ASP A 162 3.82 -7.43 15.03
CA ASP A 162 3.27 -8.23 13.92
C ASP A 162 2.22 -7.46 13.07
N ALA A 163 2.41 -6.16 12.90
CA ALA A 163 1.55 -5.33 12.06
C ALA A 163 1.50 -5.84 10.61
N TYR A 164 2.61 -6.32 10.12
CA TYR A 164 2.72 -7.10 8.87
C TYR A 164 2.51 -8.56 9.23
N ASP A 165 1.35 -9.09 8.86
CA ASP A 165 0.86 -10.39 9.37
C ASP A 165 1.82 -11.53 9.01
N PRO A 166 2.33 -12.31 9.99
CA PRO A 166 3.27 -13.39 9.74
C PRO A 166 2.73 -14.48 8.83
N LYS A 167 1.43 -14.82 8.96
CA LYS A 167 0.82 -15.85 8.10
C LYS A 167 0.68 -15.37 6.66
N LEU A 168 0.24 -14.13 6.45
CA LEU A 168 0.15 -13.56 5.10
C LEU A 168 1.52 -13.42 4.47
N ASN A 169 2.55 -13.11 5.26
CA ASN A 169 3.94 -13.09 4.79
C ASN A 169 4.42 -14.50 4.39
N ASP A 170 4.06 -15.54 5.13
CA ASP A 170 4.35 -16.92 4.74
C ASP A 170 3.66 -17.30 3.43
N ASP A 171 2.42 -16.88 3.25
CA ASP A 171 1.67 -17.09 2.00
C ASP A 171 2.34 -16.37 0.82
N MET A 172 2.85 -15.16 1.04
CA MET A 172 3.63 -14.43 0.02
C MET A 172 4.94 -15.13 -0.33
N ARG A 173 5.67 -15.63 0.67
CA ARG A 173 6.92 -16.40 0.44
C ARG A 173 6.64 -17.65 -0.38
N SER A 174 5.59 -18.38 -0.05
CA SER A 174 5.16 -19.56 -0.80
C SER A 174 4.80 -19.22 -2.23
N SER A 175 4.08 -18.11 -2.45
CA SER A 175 3.68 -17.65 -3.78
C SER A 175 4.89 -17.26 -4.63
N ALA A 176 5.88 -16.61 -4.05
CA ALA A 176 7.14 -16.30 -4.72
C ALA A 176 7.90 -17.59 -5.08
N ALA A 177 8.01 -18.53 -4.17
CA ALA A 177 8.68 -19.80 -4.39
C ALA A 177 8.02 -20.62 -5.51
N GLN A 178 6.70 -20.66 -5.57
CA GLN A 178 5.95 -21.34 -6.64
C GLN A 178 6.27 -20.78 -8.04
N ASN A 179 6.71 -19.55 -8.12
CA ASN A 179 7.09 -18.88 -9.36
C ASN A 179 8.60 -18.79 -9.56
N ASN A 180 9.41 -19.47 -8.74
CA ASN A 180 10.86 -19.40 -8.76
C ASN A 180 11.40 -17.96 -8.64
N ILE A 181 10.74 -17.14 -7.84
CA ILE A 181 11.10 -15.73 -7.61
C ILE A 181 11.88 -15.65 -6.29
N SER A 182 13.08 -15.05 -6.35
CA SER A 182 13.85 -14.67 -5.17
C SER A 182 13.21 -13.43 -4.54
N LEU A 183 12.53 -13.61 -3.43
CA LEU A 183 11.88 -12.54 -2.69
C LEU A 183 12.83 -12.02 -1.61
N HIS A 184 13.20 -10.74 -1.70
CA HIS A 184 13.90 -10.06 -0.62
C HIS A 184 12.92 -9.75 0.51
N GLU A 185 13.45 -9.58 1.73
CA GLU A 185 12.65 -9.22 2.89
C GLU A 185 13.34 -8.12 3.66
N GLY A 186 12.56 -7.25 4.27
CA GLY A 186 13.17 -6.19 5.05
C GLY A 186 12.22 -5.20 5.69
N VAL A 187 12.83 -4.24 6.37
CA VAL A 187 12.18 -3.16 7.08
C VAL A 187 12.05 -1.94 6.17
N TYR A 188 10.86 -1.40 6.10
CA TYR A 188 10.53 -0.20 5.31
C TYR A 188 10.58 1.04 6.19
N ALA A 189 11.34 2.06 5.79
CA ALA A 189 11.37 3.35 6.45
C ALA A 189 10.47 4.35 5.72
N TRP A 190 9.53 4.95 6.45
CA TRP A 190 8.64 5.97 5.91
C TRP A 190 9.21 7.37 6.18
N PHE A 191 9.52 8.08 5.09
CA PHE A 191 9.84 9.50 5.07
C PHE A 191 8.66 10.28 4.51
N SER A 192 8.48 11.52 4.96
CA SER A 192 7.36 12.34 4.51
C SER A 192 7.37 12.63 3.00
N GLY A 193 8.55 12.87 2.42
CA GLY A 193 8.63 13.48 1.09
C GLY A 193 8.15 14.95 1.13
N PRO A 194 7.90 15.62 0.00
CA PRO A 194 8.04 15.11 -1.39
C PRO A 194 9.47 15.05 -1.90
N GLN A 195 10.44 15.67 -1.21
CA GLN A 195 11.85 15.55 -1.55
C GLN A 195 12.39 14.16 -1.23
N PHE A 196 13.35 13.71 -2.03
CA PHE A 196 14.10 12.51 -1.70
C PHE A 196 15.05 12.76 -0.53
N GLU A 197 15.46 11.66 0.10
CA GLU A 197 16.37 11.66 1.24
C GLU A 197 17.77 12.09 0.83
N THR A 198 18.48 12.73 1.75
CA THR A 198 19.91 12.99 1.59
C THR A 198 20.72 11.70 1.81
N PRO A 199 21.97 11.60 1.32
CA PRO A 199 22.86 10.50 1.65
C PRO A 199 23.07 10.34 3.16
N ALA A 200 23.10 11.43 3.92
CA ALA A 200 23.21 11.38 5.39
C ALA A 200 21.97 10.76 6.05
N GLU A 201 20.78 11.12 5.57
CA GLU A 201 19.53 10.50 6.04
C GLU A 201 19.49 9.02 5.72
N ILE A 202 19.96 8.59 4.56
CA ILE A 202 20.05 7.17 4.19
C ILE A 202 21.05 6.43 5.08
N ASN A 203 22.22 7.02 5.34
CA ASN A 203 23.18 6.42 6.27
C ASN A 203 22.59 6.26 7.68
N ALA A 204 21.86 7.25 8.16
CA ALA A 204 21.20 7.18 9.46
C ALA A 204 20.16 6.06 9.51
N VAL A 205 19.29 5.98 8.53
CA VAL A 205 18.21 4.97 8.52
C VAL A 205 18.74 3.54 8.32
N LYS A 206 19.85 3.39 7.62
CA LYS A 206 20.57 2.09 7.54
C LYS A 206 21.05 1.64 8.92
N VAL A 207 21.63 2.53 9.71
CA VAL A 207 22.05 2.24 11.08
C VAL A 207 20.86 1.81 11.94
N LEU A 208 19.69 2.41 11.73
CA LEU A 208 18.46 2.05 12.42
C LEU A 208 17.86 0.72 11.95
N GLY A 209 18.38 0.13 10.86
CA GLY A 209 17.96 -1.18 10.38
C GLY A 209 17.01 -1.19 9.20
N ALA A 210 16.79 -0.05 8.52
CA ALA A 210 15.95 -0.01 7.34
C ALA A 210 16.62 -0.68 6.13
N ASN A 211 15.81 -1.36 5.31
CA ASN A 211 16.23 -2.03 4.08
C ASN A 211 15.63 -1.39 2.82
N ALA A 212 14.53 -0.65 2.96
CA ALA A 212 13.90 0.11 1.90
C ALA A 212 13.38 1.43 2.45
N VAL A 213 13.27 2.44 1.59
CA VAL A 213 12.74 3.76 1.94
C VAL A 213 11.69 4.22 0.93
N GLY A 214 10.67 4.89 1.44
CA GLY A 214 9.60 5.44 0.60
C GLY A 214 8.73 6.43 1.36
N MET A 215 7.68 6.90 0.68
CA MET A 215 6.85 8.02 1.14
C MET A 215 5.38 7.64 1.33
N SER A 216 5.08 6.34 1.48
CA SER A 216 3.70 5.84 1.54
C SER A 216 3.54 4.72 2.56
N THR A 217 2.42 4.02 2.49
CA THR A 217 2.17 2.70 3.09
C THR A 217 1.99 2.71 4.61
N VAL A 218 2.90 3.27 5.38
CA VAL A 218 2.83 3.22 6.85
C VAL A 218 1.54 3.82 7.42
N PRO A 219 1.01 4.95 6.92
CA PRO A 219 -0.29 5.43 7.36
C PRO A 219 -1.42 4.40 7.14
N GLU A 220 -1.46 3.75 5.98
CA GLU A 220 -2.46 2.71 5.70
C GLU A 220 -2.31 1.50 6.62
N VAL A 221 -1.07 1.11 6.94
CA VAL A 221 -0.80 0.01 7.89
C VAL A 221 -1.37 0.33 9.27
N ILE A 222 -1.10 1.53 9.78
CA ILE A 222 -1.61 1.96 11.10
C ILE A 222 -3.14 2.01 11.10
N LEU A 223 -3.74 2.59 10.05
CA LEU A 223 -5.19 2.66 9.90
C LEU A 223 -5.84 1.27 9.80
N ALA A 224 -5.25 0.37 9.05
CA ALA A 224 -5.73 -1.00 8.92
C ALA A 224 -5.64 -1.76 10.26
N ARG A 225 -4.54 -1.64 10.96
CA ARG A 225 -4.37 -2.27 12.28
C ARG A 225 -5.33 -1.70 13.31
N HIS A 226 -5.63 -0.41 13.24
CA HIS A 226 -6.67 0.20 14.08
C HIS A 226 -8.05 -0.43 13.86
N GLN A 227 -8.36 -0.88 12.64
CA GLN A 227 -9.59 -1.59 12.32
C GLN A 227 -9.51 -3.10 12.60
N GLY A 228 -8.35 -3.63 12.93
CA GLY A 228 -8.15 -5.07 13.09
C GLY A 228 -8.02 -5.84 11.77
N ILE A 229 -7.76 -5.14 10.65
CA ILE A 229 -7.54 -5.80 9.35
C ILE A 229 -6.12 -6.37 9.30
N ARG A 230 -6.00 -7.62 8.88
CA ARG A 230 -4.70 -8.25 8.60
C ARG A 230 -4.14 -7.71 7.30
N LEU A 231 -2.83 -7.56 7.22
CA LEU A 231 -2.20 -7.04 6.02
C LEU A 231 -0.80 -7.60 5.76
N CYS A 232 -0.40 -7.52 4.50
CA CYS A 232 0.98 -7.68 4.06
C CYS A 232 1.31 -6.60 3.02
N ALA A 233 2.59 -6.36 2.80
CA ALA A 233 3.05 -5.32 1.89
C ALA A 233 4.27 -5.78 1.09
N LEU A 234 4.29 -5.39 -0.20
CA LEU A 234 5.39 -5.61 -1.13
C LEU A 234 5.92 -4.27 -1.63
N SER A 235 7.23 -4.09 -1.59
CA SER A 235 7.93 -2.98 -2.24
C SER A 235 8.50 -3.40 -3.57
N VAL A 236 8.18 -2.62 -4.60
CA VAL A 236 8.83 -2.67 -5.91
C VAL A 236 10.08 -1.81 -5.81
N ILE A 237 11.25 -2.41 -5.93
CA ILE A 237 12.51 -1.69 -5.86
C ILE A 237 12.78 -1.04 -7.22
N THR A 238 12.64 0.28 -7.28
CA THR A 238 12.82 1.06 -8.51
C THR A 238 14.22 1.65 -8.66
N ASN A 239 14.92 1.84 -7.54
CA ASN A 239 16.23 2.47 -7.49
C ASN A 239 16.95 2.09 -6.18
N TYR A 240 18.25 2.31 -6.15
CA TYR A 240 18.96 2.39 -4.88
C TYR A 240 18.66 3.72 -4.19
N ALA A 241 18.60 3.71 -2.87
CA ALA A 241 18.46 4.91 -2.07
C ALA A 241 19.64 5.88 -2.28
N ALA A 242 19.45 7.15 -1.94
CA ALA A 242 20.44 8.20 -2.18
C ALA A 242 21.83 7.85 -1.63
N GLY A 243 22.84 7.99 -2.48
CA GLY A 243 24.24 7.71 -2.12
C GLY A 243 24.62 6.23 -2.16
N MET A 244 23.72 5.33 -2.52
CA MET A 244 23.98 3.87 -2.56
C MET A 244 24.52 3.37 -3.90
N GLY A 245 24.41 4.14 -4.98
CA GLY A 245 24.85 3.75 -6.32
C GLY A 245 25.98 4.61 -6.82
N ASP A 246 26.93 3.99 -7.56
CA ASP A 246 28.06 4.70 -8.18
C ASP A 246 27.70 5.45 -9.44
N THR A 247 26.53 5.20 -10.01
CA THR A 247 26.06 5.80 -11.26
C THR A 247 24.66 6.38 -11.13
N LYS A 248 24.47 7.56 -11.72
CA LYS A 248 23.11 8.09 -11.91
C LYS A 248 22.37 7.18 -12.88
N ILE A 249 21.32 6.55 -12.40
CA ILE A 249 20.40 5.77 -13.23
C ILE A 249 19.64 6.74 -14.13
N SER A 250 19.57 6.47 -15.44
CA SER A 250 18.76 7.27 -16.36
C SER A 250 17.27 7.07 -16.07
N HIS A 251 16.45 8.01 -16.51
CA HIS A 251 14.99 7.89 -16.41
C HIS A 251 14.47 6.63 -17.13
N GLU A 252 15.04 6.31 -18.29
CA GLU A 252 14.71 5.09 -19.04
C GLU A 252 15.04 3.82 -18.28
N GLN A 253 16.20 3.77 -17.62
CA GLN A 253 16.58 2.64 -16.76
C GLN A 253 15.64 2.48 -15.56
N THR A 254 15.26 3.58 -14.95
CA THR A 254 14.29 3.57 -13.83
C THR A 254 12.95 2.97 -14.27
N ILE A 255 12.45 3.38 -15.44
CA ILE A 255 11.22 2.82 -16.02
C ILE A 255 11.39 1.32 -16.30
N ALA A 256 12.51 0.90 -16.90
CA ALA A 256 12.77 -0.49 -17.21
C ALA A 256 12.82 -1.37 -15.94
N PHE A 257 13.45 -0.89 -14.87
CA PHE A 257 13.49 -1.59 -13.59
C PHE A 257 12.11 -1.65 -12.93
N ALA A 258 11.35 -0.56 -12.98
CA ALA A 258 9.98 -0.53 -12.46
C ALA A 258 9.08 -1.55 -13.19
N ASN A 259 9.18 -1.63 -14.52
CA ASN A 259 8.43 -2.60 -15.32
C ASN A 259 8.80 -4.05 -14.96
N LYS A 260 10.10 -4.35 -14.83
CA LYS A 260 10.57 -5.68 -14.43
C LYS A 260 10.03 -6.08 -13.06
N ALA A 261 10.12 -5.18 -12.08
CA ALA A 261 9.63 -5.44 -10.73
C ALA A 261 8.10 -5.57 -10.71
N SER A 262 7.38 -4.81 -11.52
CA SER A 262 5.92 -4.91 -11.65
C SER A 262 5.47 -6.26 -12.20
N GLU A 263 6.16 -6.80 -13.21
CA GLU A 263 5.90 -8.16 -13.73
C GLU A 263 6.13 -9.23 -12.65
N THR A 264 7.18 -9.06 -11.85
CA THR A 264 7.49 -9.97 -10.75
C THR A 264 6.42 -9.92 -9.67
N VAL A 265 6.00 -8.74 -9.24
CA VAL A 265 4.90 -8.55 -8.27
C VAL A 265 3.61 -9.15 -8.80
N GLU A 266 3.30 -8.96 -10.08
CA GLU A 266 2.10 -9.52 -10.70
C GLU A 266 2.04 -11.04 -10.56
N LYS A 267 3.14 -11.74 -10.86
CA LYS A 267 3.22 -13.20 -10.71
C LYS A 267 3.01 -13.64 -9.26
N ILE A 268 3.64 -12.95 -8.31
CA ILE A 268 3.49 -13.25 -6.89
C ILE A 268 2.03 -13.05 -6.45
N LEU A 269 1.42 -11.92 -6.79
CA LEU A 269 0.07 -11.58 -6.39
C LEU A 269 -0.98 -12.52 -6.99
N ILE A 270 -0.84 -12.92 -8.24
CA ILE A 270 -1.76 -13.88 -8.88
C ILE A 270 -1.71 -15.22 -8.14
N SER A 271 -0.52 -15.76 -7.86
CA SER A 271 -0.36 -16.97 -7.07
C SER A 271 -0.92 -16.81 -5.66
N TYR A 272 -0.65 -15.70 -5.00
CA TYR A 272 -1.14 -15.39 -3.66
C TYR A 272 -2.68 -15.41 -3.64
N LEU A 273 -3.32 -14.71 -4.56
CA LEU A 273 -4.78 -14.64 -4.64
C LEU A 273 -5.42 -15.99 -4.99
N LYS A 274 -4.77 -16.77 -5.87
CA LYS A 274 -5.23 -18.11 -6.20
C LYS A 274 -5.28 -19.04 -4.98
N ASN A 275 -4.40 -18.85 -4.02
CA ASN A 275 -4.25 -19.72 -2.85
C ASN A 275 -5.07 -19.23 -1.63
N GLN A 276 -5.88 -18.18 -1.77
CA GLN A 276 -6.79 -17.68 -0.72
C GLN A 276 -8.22 -18.28 -0.83
#